data_f5ef00857a116e25d436d0dc78881367
#
_entry.id   f5ef00857a116e25d436d0dc78881367
#
_cell.length_a   1.000
_cell.length_b   1.000
_cell.length_c   1.000
_cell.angle_alpha   90.00
_cell.angle_beta   90.00
_cell.angle_gamma   90.00
#
_symmetry.space_group_name_H-M   'P 1'
#
loop_
_entity.id
_entity.type
_entity.pdbx_description
1 polymer ?
#
loop_
_entity_poly.entity_id
_entity_poly.type
_entity_poly.pdbx_seq_one_letter_code
_entity_poly.pdbx_strand_id
1 'polypeptide(L)'
;MKRRHIASAYQSSRSYSPVVVTEGGRTIWLAGIIAGEDENGRSLVDDFDGQVRCIFRKMAGMLSDVGASLADVVSMTVFITDVANNTRMVELRKEFFTADYPVSTLVTVAALNRPELMVEITATAVAA
;
A
#
# COMPACT_ATOMS: atom_id res chain seq x y z
N MET A 1 -5.16 22.33 -1.93
CA MET A 1 -4.08 21.32 -1.78
C MET A 1 -3.42 21.08 -3.12
N LYS A 2 -2.11 21.02 -3.13
CA LYS A 2 -1.33 20.75 -4.35
C LYS A 2 -0.53 19.48 -4.16
N ARG A 3 -0.39 18.71 -5.24
CA ARG A 3 0.38 17.46 -5.23
C ARG A 3 1.18 17.35 -6.52
N ARG A 4 2.45 16.99 -6.42
CA ARG A 4 3.32 16.77 -7.56
C ARG A 4 4.09 15.47 -7.37
N HIS A 5 4.02 14.63 -8.40
CA HIS A 5 4.74 13.36 -8.46
C HIS A 5 5.91 13.53 -9.43
N ILE A 6 7.10 13.12 -9.00
CA ILE A 6 8.30 13.13 -9.82
C ILE A 6 8.74 11.68 -10.00
N ALA A 7 8.65 11.19 -11.24
CA ALA A 7 8.99 9.81 -11.52
C ALA A 7 9.45 9.67 -12.97
N SER A 8 10.41 8.77 -13.22
CA SER A 8 10.76 8.32 -14.57
C SER A 8 9.79 7.24 -15.03
N ALA A 9 9.85 6.90 -16.33
CA ALA A 9 9.08 5.79 -16.87
C ALA A 9 9.40 4.46 -16.17
N TYR A 10 10.67 4.25 -15.81
CA TYR A 10 11.09 3.06 -15.08
C TYR A 10 10.40 2.97 -13.71
N GLN A 11 10.42 4.05 -12.92
CA GLN A 11 9.80 4.06 -11.59
C GLN A 11 8.29 3.85 -11.69
N SER A 12 7.63 4.50 -12.65
CA SER A 12 6.20 4.29 -12.89
C SER A 12 5.90 2.84 -13.30
N SER A 13 6.78 2.21 -14.09
CA SER A 13 6.63 0.80 -14.44
C SER A 13 6.74 -0.13 -13.24
N ARG A 14 7.43 0.32 -12.17
CA ARG A 14 7.56 -0.39 -10.89
C ARG A 14 6.50 0.07 -9.86
N SER A 15 5.49 0.83 -10.29
CA SER A 15 4.36 1.29 -9.49
C SER A 15 4.73 2.13 -8.27
N TYR A 16 5.75 2.97 -8.39
CA TYR A 16 6.10 3.93 -7.33
C TYR A 16 6.64 5.23 -7.90
N SER A 17 6.64 6.27 -7.07
CA SER A 17 7.33 7.54 -7.34
C SER A 17 8.50 7.68 -6.37
N PRO A 18 9.68 8.14 -6.81
CA PRO A 18 10.78 8.41 -5.88
C PRO A 18 10.54 9.64 -5.02
N VAL A 19 9.73 10.61 -5.51
CA VAL A 19 9.44 11.85 -4.80
C VAL A 19 8.00 12.25 -5.04
N VAL A 20 7.31 12.60 -3.96
CA VAL A 20 5.99 13.25 -4.00
C VAL A 20 6.08 14.51 -3.16
N VAL A 21 5.61 15.64 -3.71
CA VAL A 21 5.52 16.90 -2.99
C VAL A 21 4.05 17.24 -2.78
N THR A 22 3.68 17.59 -1.55
CA THR A 22 2.34 18.06 -1.22
C THR A 22 2.40 19.41 -0.52
N GLU A 23 1.39 20.26 -0.76
CA GLU A 23 1.23 21.55 -0.11
C GLU A 23 -0.23 21.71 0.31
N GLY A 24 -0.47 21.98 1.60
CA GLY A 24 -1.81 22.08 2.17
C GLY A 24 -2.48 20.74 2.34
N GLY A 25 -3.78 20.75 2.55
CA GLY A 25 -4.59 19.56 2.74
C GLY A 25 -4.55 19.01 4.16
N ARG A 26 -5.19 17.85 4.33
CA ARG A 26 -5.26 17.10 5.59
C ARG A 26 -4.35 15.88 5.48
N THR A 27 -3.47 15.70 6.46
CA THR A 27 -2.63 14.50 6.53
C THR A 27 -3.36 13.42 7.31
N ILE A 28 -3.43 12.23 6.72
CA ILE A 28 -4.10 11.06 7.31
C ILE A 28 -3.03 9.99 7.52
N TRP A 29 -2.84 9.60 8.77
CA TRP A 29 -1.84 8.63 9.20
C TRP A 29 -2.51 7.29 9.42
N LEU A 30 -2.07 6.26 8.70
CA LEU A 30 -2.58 4.90 8.87
C LEU A 30 -1.53 4.02 9.56
N ALA A 31 -1.98 3.25 10.54
CA ALA A 31 -1.15 2.21 11.13
C ALA A 31 -0.94 1.06 10.14
N GLY A 32 -0.04 0.15 10.47
CA GLY A 32 0.18 -1.05 9.65
C GLY A 32 -1.09 -1.88 9.50
N ILE A 33 -1.40 -2.28 8.27
CA ILE A 33 -2.59 -3.05 7.92
C ILE A 33 -2.16 -4.46 7.54
N ILE A 34 -2.84 -5.45 8.09
CA ILE A 34 -2.61 -6.87 7.86
C ILE A 34 -3.93 -7.56 7.49
N ALA A 35 -3.85 -8.74 6.89
CA ALA A 35 -5.04 -9.52 6.55
C ALA A 35 -4.74 -11.02 6.60
N GLY A 36 -5.00 -11.65 7.76
CA GLY A 36 -4.94 -13.11 7.88
C GLY A 36 -6.19 -13.81 7.35
N GLU A 37 -7.29 -13.06 7.21
CA GLU A 37 -8.55 -13.51 6.60
C GLU A 37 -9.20 -12.34 5.86
N ASP A 38 -10.09 -12.65 4.91
CA ASP A 38 -10.80 -11.63 4.15
C ASP A 38 -12.04 -11.11 4.89
N GLU A 39 -12.80 -10.21 4.24
CA GLU A 39 -13.98 -9.56 4.80
C GLU A 39 -15.10 -10.54 5.12
N ASN A 40 -15.08 -11.74 4.52
CA ASN A 40 -16.07 -12.80 4.73
C ASN A 40 -15.58 -13.88 5.72
N GLY A 41 -14.42 -13.66 6.36
CA GLY A 41 -13.84 -14.61 7.30
C GLY A 41 -13.11 -15.77 6.64
N ARG A 42 -12.89 -15.73 5.32
CA ARG A 42 -12.13 -16.75 4.61
C ARG A 42 -10.65 -16.60 4.92
N SER A 43 -9.98 -17.69 5.28
CA SER A 43 -8.55 -17.70 5.56
C SER A 43 -7.74 -17.30 4.33
N LEU A 44 -6.73 -16.44 4.56
CA LEU A 44 -5.76 -16.02 3.55
C LEU A 44 -4.37 -16.61 3.85
N VAL A 45 -4.30 -17.67 4.65
CA VAL A 45 -3.05 -18.40 4.92
C VAL A 45 -2.47 -18.90 3.59
N ASP A 46 -1.17 -18.69 3.40
CA ASP A 46 -0.42 -19.05 2.18
C ASP A 46 -0.90 -18.34 0.90
N ASP A 47 -1.76 -17.33 1.03
CA ASP A 47 -2.33 -16.58 -0.10
C ASP A 47 -1.80 -15.14 -0.10
N PHE A 48 -0.59 -14.94 -0.66
CA PHE A 48 0.04 -13.63 -0.72
C PHE A 48 -0.85 -12.61 -1.46
N ASP A 49 -1.33 -12.98 -2.65
CA ASP A 49 -2.18 -12.10 -3.46
C ASP A 49 -3.45 -11.70 -2.70
N GLY A 50 -4.09 -12.66 -2.05
CA GLY A 50 -5.28 -12.42 -1.25
C GLY A 50 -5.01 -11.49 -0.08
N GLN A 51 -3.88 -11.66 0.62
CA GLN A 51 -3.50 -10.77 1.71
C GLN A 51 -3.27 -9.33 1.21
N VAL A 52 -2.52 -9.14 0.13
CA VAL A 52 -2.27 -7.81 -0.43
C VAL A 52 -3.57 -7.15 -0.87
N ARG A 53 -4.40 -7.85 -1.62
CA ARG A 53 -5.68 -7.29 -2.11
C ARG A 53 -6.61 -6.92 -0.96
N CYS A 54 -6.71 -7.76 0.05
CA CYS A 54 -7.51 -7.47 1.23
C CYS A 54 -6.99 -6.26 2.00
N ILE A 55 -5.66 -6.13 2.16
CA ILE A 55 -5.05 -4.96 2.80
C ILE A 55 -5.44 -3.67 2.06
N PHE A 56 -5.34 -3.64 0.73
CA PHE A 56 -5.70 -2.44 -0.02
C PHE A 56 -7.20 -2.14 0.04
N ARG A 57 -8.07 -3.14 0.07
CA ARG A 57 -9.50 -2.92 0.29
C ARG A 57 -9.79 -2.34 1.67
N LYS A 58 -9.14 -2.86 2.71
CA LYS A 58 -9.23 -2.31 4.07
C LYS A 58 -8.77 -0.85 4.11
N MET A 59 -7.62 -0.57 3.48
CA MET A 59 -7.09 0.79 3.39
C MET A 59 -8.08 1.73 2.72
N ALA A 60 -8.67 1.31 1.60
CA ALA A 60 -9.68 2.10 0.90
C ALA A 60 -10.88 2.40 1.79
N GLY A 61 -11.34 1.43 2.57
CA GLY A 61 -12.44 1.60 3.51
C GLY A 61 -12.11 2.59 4.63
N MET A 62 -10.93 2.46 5.23
CA MET A 62 -10.48 3.37 6.28
C MET A 62 -10.36 4.81 5.77
N LEU A 63 -9.82 4.99 4.56
CA LEU A 63 -9.71 6.31 3.95
C LEU A 63 -11.08 6.90 3.62
N SER A 64 -12.01 6.07 3.12
CA SER A 64 -13.37 6.50 2.84
C SER A 64 -14.08 7.01 4.11
N ASP A 65 -13.83 6.39 5.24
CA ASP A 65 -14.42 6.80 6.54
C ASP A 65 -14.01 8.22 6.96
N VAL A 66 -12.90 8.72 6.44
CA VAL A 66 -12.40 10.07 6.76
C VAL A 66 -12.41 11.00 5.53
N GLY A 67 -13.18 10.64 4.51
CA GLY A 67 -13.39 11.49 3.33
C GLY A 67 -12.20 11.51 2.35
N ALA A 68 -11.47 10.41 2.27
CA ALA A 68 -10.32 10.27 1.37
C ALA A 68 -10.42 8.97 0.57
N SER A 69 -9.44 8.73 -0.30
CA SER A 69 -9.40 7.54 -1.14
C SER A 69 -7.95 7.06 -1.33
N LEU A 70 -7.77 5.92 -1.98
CA LEU A 70 -6.43 5.41 -2.32
C LEU A 70 -5.64 6.40 -3.18
N ALA A 71 -6.31 7.19 -4.01
CA ALA A 71 -5.64 8.22 -4.82
C ALA A 71 -4.95 9.30 -3.96
N ASP A 72 -5.34 9.43 -2.70
CA ASP A 72 -4.75 10.39 -1.77
C ASP A 72 -3.51 9.85 -1.04
N VAL A 73 -3.20 8.57 -1.18
CA VAL A 73 -2.01 7.96 -0.56
C VAL A 73 -0.76 8.53 -1.23
N VAL A 74 0.13 9.11 -0.42
CA VAL A 74 1.37 9.73 -0.90
C VAL A 74 2.62 8.92 -0.53
N SER A 75 2.53 8.08 0.49
CA SER A 75 3.67 7.28 0.97
C SER A 75 3.18 5.95 1.53
N MET A 76 3.94 4.90 1.26
CA MET A 76 3.72 3.61 1.91
C MET A 76 5.04 2.90 2.16
N THR A 77 5.05 2.06 3.19
CA THR A 77 6.10 1.07 3.42
C THR A 77 5.45 -0.30 3.41
N VAL A 78 6.03 -1.20 2.64
CA VAL A 78 5.53 -2.57 2.48
C VAL A 78 6.55 -3.51 3.11
N PHE A 79 6.10 -4.30 4.07
CA PHE A 79 6.90 -5.32 4.75
C PHE A 79 6.46 -6.68 4.24
N ILE A 80 7.38 -7.47 3.69
CA ILE A 80 7.10 -8.84 3.24
C ILE A 80 8.04 -9.81 3.94
N THR A 81 7.61 -11.06 4.10
CA THR A 81 8.41 -12.08 4.78
C THR A 81 9.21 -12.95 3.82
N ASP A 82 8.93 -12.88 2.51
CA ASP A 82 9.64 -13.63 1.49
C ASP A 82 10.01 -12.70 0.33
N VAL A 83 11.30 -12.55 0.08
CA VAL A 83 11.82 -11.69 -0.99
C VAL A 83 11.32 -12.12 -2.39
N ALA A 84 10.98 -13.39 -2.57
CA ALA A 84 10.43 -13.88 -3.83
C ALA A 84 9.12 -13.19 -4.24
N ASN A 85 8.40 -12.59 -3.27
CA ASN A 85 7.16 -11.85 -3.52
C ASN A 85 7.37 -10.39 -3.94
N ASN A 86 8.60 -9.93 -4.08
CA ASN A 86 8.91 -8.53 -4.43
C ASN A 86 8.24 -8.10 -5.75
N THR A 87 8.50 -8.81 -6.83
CA THR A 87 7.94 -8.47 -8.15
C THR A 87 6.42 -8.58 -8.15
N ARG A 88 5.87 -9.60 -7.48
CA ARG A 88 4.42 -9.78 -7.39
C ARG A 88 3.76 -8.61 -6.65
N MET A 89 4.38 -8.12 -5.59
CA MET A 89 3.88 -6.94 -4.86
C MET A 89 3.78 -5.71 -5.78
N VAL A 90 4.80 -5.47 -6.59
CA VAL A 90 4.82 -4.36 -7.55
C VAL A 90 3.65 -4.46 -8.54
N GLU A 91 3.35 -5.67 -9.03
CA GLU A 91 2.25 -5.91 -9.97
C GLU A 91 0.88 -5.73 -9.30
N LEU A 92 0.71 -6.27 -8.10
CA LEU A 92 -0.55 -6.17 -7.36
C LEU A 92 -0.90 -4.72 -7.03
N ARG A 93 0.11 -3.90 -6.74
CA ARG A 93 -0.11 -2.47 -6.47
C ARG A 93 -0.77 -1.76 -7.66
N LYS A 94 -0.49 -2.18 -8.89
CA LYS A 94 -1.10 -1.61 -10.10
C LYS A 94 -2.60 -1.89 -10.22
N GLU A 95 -3.13 -2.85 -9.48
CA GLU A 95 -4.57 -3.11 -9.45
C GLU A 95 -5.33 -2.02 -8.68
N PHE A 96 -4.66 -1.32 -7.77
CA PHE A 96 -5.27 -0.35 -6.86
C PHE A 96 -4.81 1.09 -7.10
N PHE A 97 -3.65 1.26 -7.72
CA PHE A 97 -3.06 2.57 -8.05
C PHE A 97 -2.73 2.56 -9.54
N THR A 98 -3.18 3.58 -10.28
CA THR A 98 -3.06 3.56 -11.75
C THR A 98 -1.98 4.50 -12.29
N ALA A 99 -1.90 5.69 -11.74
CA ALA A 99 -0.91 6.70 -12.10
C ALA A 99 -0.61 7.52 -10.85
N ASP A 100 0.39 8.39 -10.93
CA ASP A 100 0.75 9.22 -9.77
C ASP A 100 0.93 8.35 -8.52
N TYR A 101 1.80 7.34 -8.65
CA TYR A 101 2.05 6.38 -7.58
C TYR A 101 2.65 7.04 -6.36
N PRO A 102 2.34 6.55 -5.14
CA PRO A 102 2.98 7.03 -3.93
C PRO A 102 4.48 6.72 -3.91
N VAL A 103 5.23 7.43 -3.06
CA VAL A 103 6.55 6.95 -2.69
C VAL A 103 6.37 5.62 -1.95
N SER A 104 7.28 4.68 -2.17
CA SER A 104 7.16 3.35 -1.57
C SER A 104 8.53 2.79 -1.23
N THR A 105 8.61 2.19 -0.04
CA THR A 105 9.75 1.37 0.36
C THR A 105 9.24 -0.04 0.57
N LEU A 106 9.89 -1.02 -0.05
CA LEU A 106 9.55 -2.43 0.06
C LEU A 106 10.73 -3.15 0.70
N VAL A 107 10.51 -3.75 1.86
CA VAL A 107 11.55 -4.44 2.62
C VAL A 107 11.10 -5.85 2.99
N THR A 108 12.06 -6.78 2.98
CA THR A 108 11.84 -8.13 3.51
C THR A 108 12.26 -8.15 4.98
N VAL A 109 11.39 -8.68 5.83
CA VAL A 109 11.60 -8.78 7.27
C VAL A 109 11.62 -10.24 7.69
N ALA A 110 12.21 -10.53 8.85
CA ALA A 110 12.33 -11.89 9.36
C ALA A 110 10.96 -12.51 9.68
N ALA A 111 10.01 -11.74 10.20
CA ALA A 111 8.68 -12.18 10.55
C ALA A 111 7.78 -10.97 10.80
N LEU A 112 6.48 -11.20 10.79
CA LEU A 112 5.46 -10.25 11.25
C LEU A 112 4.86 -10.76 12.56
N ASN A 113 3.84 -10.07 13.09
CA ASN A 113 3.30 -10.35 14.43
C ASN A 113 2.69 -11.76 14.56
N ARG A 114 2.26 -12.36 13.46
CA ARG A 114 1.71 -13.72 13.44
C ARG A 114 2.33 -14.50 12.29
N PRO A 115 2.51 -15.83 12.44
CA PRO A 115 3.25 -16.62 11.44
C PRO A 115 2.54 -16.72 10.08
N GLU A 116 1.21 -16.58 10.03
CA GLU A 116 0.45 -16.64 8.78
C GLU A 116 0.53 -15.36 7.95
N LEU A 117 1.00 -14.26 8.53
CA LEU A 117 1.08 -12.97 7.83
C LEU A 117 2.29 -12.95 6.92
N MET A 118 2.06 -12.67 5.65
CA MET A 118 3.11 -12.60 4.61
C MET A 118 3.43 -11.17 4.22
N VAL A 119 2.57 -10.22 4.57
CA VAL A 119 2.69 -8.81 4.18
C VAL A 119 1.99 -7.91 5.19
N GLU A 120 2.58 -6.74 5.42
CA GLU A 120 1.98 -5.65 6.19
C GLU A 120 2.29 -4.34 5.45
N ILE A 121 1.31 -3.44 5.38
CA ILE A 121 1.49 -2.17 4.70
C ILE A 121 1.08 -1.03 5.63
N THR A 122 1.96 -0.04 5.79
CA THR A 122 1.64 1.23 6.43
C THR A 122 1.64 2.33 5.38
N ALA A 123 0.78 3.32 5.53
CA ALA A 123 0.64 4.39 4.53
C ALA A 123 0.28 5.71 5.18
N THR A 124 0.57 6.79 4.45
CA THR A 124 0.15 8.14 4.79
C THR A 124 -0.53 8.74 3.56
N ALA A 125 -1.66 9.38 3.77
CA ALA A 125 -2.41 10.06 2.71
C ALA A 125 -2.47 11.56 3.01
N VAL A 126 -2.63 12.34 1.95
CA VAL A 126 -2.92 13.78 2.05
C VAL A 126 -4.11 14.06 1.15
N ALA A 127 -5.20 14.53 1.76
CA ALA A 127 -6.46 14.82 1.07
C ALA A 127 -6.79 16.31 1.16
N ALA A 128 -7.64 16.75 0.26
CA ALA A 128 -8.09 18.13 0.24
C ALA A 128 -8.89 18.51 1.51
#